data_3f8d14e839a2fbccda7859f3eefb38a4
#
_entry.id   3f8d14e839a2fbccda7859f3eefb38a4
#
_cell.length_a   1.000
_cell.length_b   1.000
_cell.length_c   1.000
_cell.angle_alpha   90.00
_cell.angle_beta   90.00
_cell.angle_gamma   90.00
#
_symmetry.space_group_name_H-M   'P 1'
#
loop_
_entity.id
_entity.type
_entity.pdbx_description
1 polymer ?
#
loop_
_entity_poly.entity_id
_entity_poly.type
_entity_poly.pdbx_seq_one_letter_code
_entity_poly.pdbx_strand_id
1 'polypeptide(L)'
;TKSPEAIVLSAESWHQGVVGIVASRLAEEYCCPAFLICLDGDHGKASSRSYGGFNLFTSLTQLSSLLESYGGHELAAGFTIHSSQIAAFRQAICEKAKAYYTEDSPRTVLDADCVIAPELLTLHNIDSLSRLEPCGNGCPKPLLVMEHLTVDRISQVGGGRHMRLRLRNGRHFFNAIYFSATPESASIAEG
;
A
#
# COMPACT_ATOMS: atom_id res chain seq x y z
N THR A 1 11.98 -14.94 -0.73
CA THR A 1 10.65 -15.58 -0.48
C THR A 1 9.68 -15.00 -1.48
N LYS A 2 9.00 -15.85 -2.24
CA LYS A 2 8.01 -15.39 -3.24
C LYS A 2 6.84 -14.74 -2.50
N SER A 3 6.45 -13.53 -2.90
CA SER A 3 5.26 -12.86 -2.36
C SER A 3 4.00 -13.69 -2.65
N PRO A 4 3.02 -13.74 -1.73
CA PRO A 4 1.77 -14.43 -1.99
C PRO A 4 1.01 -13.74 -3.12
N GLU A 5 0.22 -14.49 -3.88
CA GLU A 5 -0.62 -13.94 -4.94
C GLU A 5 -1.76 -13.09 -4.36
N ALA A 6 -2.34 -13.51 -3.25
CA ALA A 6 -3.31 -12.77 -2.45
C ALA A 6 -3.24 -13.23 -0.99
N ILE A 7 -3.58 -12.36 -0.05
CA ILE A 7 -3.68 -12.68 1.38
C ILE A 7 -5.14 -12.85 1.74
N VAL A 8 -5.52 -14.04 2.24
CA VAL A 8 -6.87 -14.30 2.77
C VAL A 8 -6.72 -14.90 4.16
N LEU A 9 -7.08 -14.13 5.18
CA LEU A 9 -7.00 -14.53 6.58
C LEU A 9 -8.35 -14.41 7.25
N SER A 10 -8.61 -15.27 8.25
CA SER A 10 -9.85 -15.25 9.03
C SER A 10 -9.59 -15.56 10.49
N ALA A 11 -10.29 -14.88 11.39
CA ALA A 11 -10.27 -15.19 12.82
C ALA A 11 -11.52 -14.63 13.52
N GLU A 12 -11.93 -15.28 14.62
CA GLU A 12 -13.06 -14.88 15.47
C GLU A 12 -12.74 -13.69 16.37
N SER A 13 -11.46 -13.53 16.77
CA SER A 13 -11.02 -12.51 17.71
C SER A 13 -10.81 -11.12 17.09
N TRP A 14 -11.00 -10.98 15.79
CA TRP A 14 -10.73 -9.72 15.10
C TRP A 14 -11.91 -8.75 15.18
N HIS A 15 -11.58 -7.47 15.33
CA HIS A 15 -12.58 -6.41 15.38
C HIS A 15 -12.78 -5.77 13.99
N GLN A 16 -14.02 -5.71 13.52
CA GLN A 16 -14.38 -5.20 12.18
C GLN A 16 -13.88 -3.77 11.92
N GLY A 17 -13.86 -2.90 12.93
CA GLY A 17 -13.36 -1.53 12.80
C GLY A 17 -11.86 -1.41 12.53
N VAL A 18 -11.09 -2.50 12.69
CA VAL A 18 -9.63 -2.49 12.57
C VAL A 18 -9.13 -3.25 11.33
N VAL A 19 -9.85 -4.31 10.93
CA VAL A 19 -9.38 -5.18 9.83
C VAL A 19 -9.16 -4.46 8.51
N GLY A 20 -9.92 -3.40 8.23
CA GLY A 20 -9.72 -2.60 7.02
C GLY A 20 -8.37 -1.87 6.99
N ILE A 21 -7.90 -1.38 8.15
CA ILE A 21 -6.59 -0.73 8.28
C ILE A 21 -5.47 -1.77 8.15
N VAL A 22 -5.66 -2.93 8.77
CA VAL A 22 -4.68 -4.04 8.70
C VAL A 22 -4.61 -4.58 7.27
N ALA A 23 -5.75 -4.73 6.57
CA ALA A 23 -5.78 -5.13 5.18
C ALA A 23 -4.99 -4.18 4.27
N SER A 24 -5.09 -2.85 4.49
CA SER A 24 -4.29 -1.86 3.75
C SER A 24 -2.80 -2.09 3.96
N ARG A 25 -2.37 -2.23 5.21
CA ARG A 25 -0.94 -2.46 5.54
C ARG A 25 -0.41 -3.75 4.94
N LEU A 26 -1.18 -4.84 5.02
CA LEU A 26 -0.78 -6.12 4.43
C LEU A 26 -0.70 -6.03 2.90
N ALA A 27 -1.64 -5.35 2.27
CA ALA A 27 -1.62 -5.18 0.82
C ALA A 27 -0.37 -4.41 0.36
N GLU A 28 0.01 -3.35 1.08
CA GLU A 28 1.22 -2.56 0.81
C GLU A 28 2.51 -3.35 1.10
N GLU A 29 2.58 -4.03 2.25
CA GLU A 29 3.78 -4.75 2.68
C GLU A 29 4.11 -5.96 1.78
N TYR A 30 3.06 -6.68 1.36
CA TYR A 30 3.23 -7.90 0.55
C TYR A 30 2.99 -7.68 -0.95
N CYS A 31 2.67 -6.45 -1.36
CA CYS A 31 2.43 -6.09 -2.76
C CYS A 31 1.37 -6.97 -3.45
N CYS A 32 0.27 -7.28 -2.75
CA CYS A 32 -0.81 -8.14 -3.24
C CYS A 32 -2.15 -7.79 -2.57
N PRO A 33 -3.31 -8.15 -3.15
CA PRO A 33 -4.60 -7.86 -2.53
C PRO A 33 -4.78 -8.64 -1.23
N ALA A 34 -5.36 -7.98 -0.21
CA ALA A 34 -5.57 -8.55 1.11
C ALA A 34 -7.06 -8.58 1.49
N PHE A 35 -7.49 -9.71 2.02
CA PHE A 35 -8.86 -10.01 2.44
C PHE A 35 -8.83 -10.52 3.88
N LEU A 36 -9.35 -9.73 4.82
CA LEU A 36 -9.40 -10.08 6.22
C LEU A 36 -10.85 -10.30 6.66
N ILE A 37 -11.13 -11.46 7.18
CA ILE A 37 -12.47 -11.95 7.50
C ILE A 37 -12.61 -12.09 9.02
N CYS A 38 -13.50 -11.29 9.62
CA CYS A 38 -13.90 -11.45 11.00
C CYS A 38 -15.00 -12.52 11.06
N LEU A 39 -14.74 -13.60 11.75
CA LEU A 39 -15.71 -14.68 11.95
C LEU A 39 -16.64 -14.38 13.13
N ASP A 40 -17.91 -14.70 12.93
CA ASP A 40 -18.95 -14.70 13.97
C ASP A 40 -19.83 -15.95 13.73
N GLY A 41 -19.56 -17.02 14.44
CA GLY A 41 -20.14 -18.33 14.21
C GLY A 41 -19.85 -18.85 12.79
N ASP A 42 -20.89 -19.20 12.07
CA ASP A 42 -20.78 -19.74 10.70
C ASP A 42 -20.66 -18.67 9.62
N HIS A 43 -20.65 -17.39 9.98
CA HIS A 43 -20.56 -16.28 9.04
C HIS A 43 -19.29 -15.48 9.25
N GLY A 44 -18.77 -14.91 8.17
CA GLY A 44 -17.61 -14.06 8.18
C GLY A 44 -17.89 -12.73 7.47
N LYS A 45 -17.53 -11.63 8.10
CA LYS A 45 -17.58 -10.32 7.49
C LYS A 45 -16.17 -9.86 7.13
N ALA A 46 -15.95 -9.53 5.86
CA ALA A 46 -14.64 -9.21 5.33
C ALA A 46 -14.47 -7.73 5.00
N SER A 47 -13.25 -7.27 5.20
CA SER A 47 -12.71 -6.06 4.58
C SER A 47 -11.55 -6.42 3.68
N SER A 48 -11.54 -5.86 2.47
CA SER A 48 -10.49 -6.10 1.49
C SER A 48 -9.88 -4.82 0.96
N ARG A 49 -8.61 -4.92 0.58
CA ARG A 49 -7.84 -3.85 -0.03
C ARG A 49 -7.11 -4.38 -1.24
N SER A 50 -7.12 -3.57 -2.28
CA SER A 50 -6.41 -3.85 -3.53
C SER A 50 -4.94 -3.46 -3.43
N TYR A 51 -4.16 -3.99 -4.37
CA TYR A 51 -2.82 -3.54 -4.67
C TYR A 51 -2.58 -3.56 -6.17
N GLY A 52 -1.78 -2.62 -6.68
CA GLY A 52 -1.33 -2.61 -8.08
C GLY A 52 -2.45 -2.65 -9.13
N GLY A 53 -3.62 -2.07 -8.84
CA GLY A 53 -4.74 -2.00 -9.79
C GLY A 53 -5.63 -3.25 -9.86
N PHE A 54 -5.41 -4.26 -9.01
CA PHE A 54 -6.30 -5.43 -8.95
C PHE A 54 -7.72 -5.01 -8.57
N ASN A 55 -8.68 -5.16 -9.47
CA ASN A 55 -10.05 -4.71 -9.26
C ASN A 55 -10.81 -5.67 -8.35
N LEU A 56 -11.01 -5.27 -7.08
CA LEU A 56 -11.71 -6.05 -6.07
C LEU A 56 -13.18 -6.27 -6.43
N PHE A 57 -13.88 -5.22 -6.86
CA PHE A 57 -15.31 -5.31 -7.13
C PHE A 57 -15.60 -6.29 -8.26
N THR A 58 -14.87 -6.21 -9.36
CA THR A 58 -15.01 -7.16 -10.48
C THR A 58 -14.68 -8.59 -10.03
N SER A 59 -13.63 -8.76 -9.22
CA SER A 59 -13.23 -10.08 -8.72
C SER A 59 -14.27 -10.70 -7.80
N LEU A 60 -14.86 -9.91 -6.88
CA LEU A 60 -15.94 -10.37 -5.99
C LEU A 60 -17.22 -10.67 -6.78
N THR A 61 -17.55 -9.86 -7.79
CA THR A 61 -18.70 -10.12 -8.67
C THR A 61 -18.57 -11.48 -9.36
N GLN A 62 -17.40 -11.82 -9.86
CA GLN A 62 -17.14 -13.11 -10.50
C GLN A 62 -17.15 -14.30 -9.53
N LEU A 63 -16.97 -14.04 -8.23
CA LEU A 63 -17.01 -15.04 -7.16
C LEU A 63 -18.30 -14.96 -6.33
N SER A 64 -19.31 -14.26 -6.80
CA SER A 64 -20.56 -13.99 -6.07
C SER A 64 -21.28 -15.27 -5.59
N SER A 65 -21.13 -16.39 -6.30
CA SER A 65 -21.72 -17.68 -5.87
C SER A 65 -21.14 -18.24 -4.57
N LEU A 66 -19.96 -17.77 -4.14
CA LEU A 66 -19.32 -18.14 -2.87
C LEU A 66 -19.65 -17.17 -1.74
N LEU A 67 -20.33 -16.05 -2.04
CA LEU A 67 -20.56 -14.94 -1.13
C LEU A 67 -22.05 -14.80 -0.83
N GLU A 68 -22.38 -14.37 0.38
CA GLU A 68 -23.75 -14.03 0.78
C GLU A 68 -24.11 -12.61 0.34
N SER A 69 -23.17 -11.70 0.48
CA SER A 69 -23.27 -10.32 0.03
C SER A 69 -21.89 -9.74 -0.24
N TYR A 70 -21.80 -8.74 -1.10
CA TYR A 70 -20.57 -8.01 -1.35
C TYR A 70 -20.89 -6.60 -1.82
N GLY A 71 -19.92 -5.69 -1.67
CA GLY A 71 -20.02 -4.30 -2.10
C GLY A 71 -18.73 -3.55 -1.94
N GLY A 72 -18.64 -2.39 -2.59
CA GLY A 72 -17.46 -1.54 -2.55
C GLY A 72 -17.05 -1.05 -3.92
N HIS A 73 -15.77 -0.79 -4.07
CA HIS A 73 -15.15 -0.25 -5.26
C HIS A 73 -13.93 -1.08 -5.68
N GLU A 74 -13.24 -0.68 -6.72
CA GLU A 74 -12.06 -1.38 -7.23
C GLU A 74 -10.92 -1.49 -6.21
N LEU A 75 -10.71 -0.47 -5.36
CA LEU A 75 -9.59 -0.41 -4.42
C LEU A 75 -9.91 -0.89 -3.01
N ALA A 76 -11.19 -0.84 -2.62
CA ALA A 76 -11.65 -1.26 -1.30
C ALA A 76 -13.05 -1.85 -1.39
N ALA A 77 -13.24 -3.03 -0.82
CA ALA A 77 -14.51 -3.74 -0.84
C ALA A 77 -14.73 -4.52 0.45
N GLY A 78 -15.97 -4.88 0.70
CA GLY A 78 -16.38 -5.78 1.79
C GLY A 78 -17.30 -6.86 1.26
N PHE A 79 -17.40 -7.97 2.00
CA PHE A 79 -18.31 -9.04 1.69
C PHE A 79 -18.67 -9.83 2.94
N THR A 80 -19.76 -10.58 2.85
CA THR A 80 -20.15 -11.60 3.83
C THR A 80 -20.04 -12.98 3.19
N ILE A 81 -19.53 -13.94 3.94
CA ILE A 81 -19.25 -15.29 3.46
C ILE A 81 -19.57 -16.30 4.56
N HIS A 82 -20.12 -17.45 4.19
CA HIS A 82 -20.23 -18.58 5.10
C HIS A 82 -18.85 -19.21 5.34
N SER A 83 -18.56 -19.59 6.59
CA SER A 83 -17.23 -20.09 7.00
C SER A 83 -16.77 -21.29 6.16
N SER A 84 -17.68 -22.17 5.76
CA SER A 84 -17.38 -23.32 4.90
C SER A 84 -16.90 -22.95 3.48
N GLN A 85 -17.18 -21.73 3.01
CA GLN A 85 -16.81 -21.26 1.68
C GLN A 85 -15.44 -20.53 1.66
N ILE A 86 -14.86 -20.25 2.82
CA ILE A 86 -13.60 -19.48 2.91
C ILE A 86 -12.45 -20.18 2.17
N ALA A 87 -12.36 -21.50 2.27
CA ALA A 87 -11.30 -22.25 1.59
C ALA A 87 -11.43 -22.16 0.05
N ALA A 88 -12.65 -22.33 -0.47
CA ALA A 88 -12.93 -22.21 -1.90
C ALA A 88 -12.70 -20.77 -2.39
N PHE A 89 -13.16 -19.78 -1.63
CA PHE A 89 -12.90 -18.37 -1.92
C PHE A 89 -11.39 -18.06 -1.97
N ARG A 90 -10.63 -18.52 -0.97
CA ARG A 90 -9.16 -18.33 -0.93
C ARG A 90 -8.50 -18.87 -2.17
N GLN A 91 -8.83 -20.10 -2.56
CA GLN A 91 -8.27 -20.69 -3.76
C GLN A 91 -8.61 -19.87 -5.01
N ALA A 92 -9.89 -19.57 -5.21
CA ALA A 92 -10.35 -18.86 -6.40
C ALA A 92 -9.78 -17.44 -6.52
N ILE A 93 -9.67 -16.69 -5.41
CA ILE A 93 -9.13 -15.35 -5.44
C ILE A 93 -7.61 -15.33 -5.66
N CYS A 94 -6.87 -16.31 -5.11
CA CYS A 94 -5.45 -16.46 -5.38
C CYS A 94 -5.19 -16.81 -6.86
N GLU A 95 -5.99 -17.66 -7.47
CA GLU A 95 -5.89 -17.97 -8.91
C GLU A 95 -6.15 -16.72 -9.76
N LYS A 96 -7.14 -15.89 -9.41
CA LYS A 96 -7.40 -14.62 -10.09
C LYS A 96 -6.25 -13.62 -9.94
N ALA A 97 -5.73 -13.48 -8.74
CA ALA A 97 -4.59 -12.60 -8.47
C ALA A 97 -3.34 -13.07 -9.23
N LYS A 98 -3.09 -14.38 -9.26
CA LYS A 98 -1.99 -14.96 -10.03
C LYS A 98 -2.13 -14.71 -11.53
N ALA A 99 -3.33 -14.77 -12.07
CA ALA A 99 -3.59 -14.47 -13.48
C ALA A 99 -3.44 -12.99 -13.80
N TYR A 100 -3.71 -12.11 -12.81
CA TYR A 100 -3.57 -10.68 -12.95
C TYR A 100 -2.11 -10.21 -12.85
N TYR A 101 -1.36 -10.70 -11.85
CA TYR A 101 0.05 -10.38 -11.65
C TYR A 101 0.93 -11.35 -12.45
N THR A 102 1.14 -11.07 -13.72
CA THR A 102 2.12 -11.77 -14.56
C THR A 102 3.53 -11.25 -14.28
N GLU A 103 4.57 -11.94 -14.78
CA GLU A 103 5.96 -11.46 -14.69
C GLU A 103 6.16 -10.08 -15.35
N ASP A 104 5.31 -9.75 -16.33
CA ASP A 104 5.28 -8.47 -17.03
C ASP A 104 4.33 -7.44 -16.36
N SER A 105 3.71 -7.77 -15.24
CA SER A 105 2.85 -6.81 -14.52
C SER A 105 3.69 -5.60 -14.11
N PRO A 106 3.17 -4.38 -14.34
CA PRO A 106 3.94 -3.18 -14.01
C PRO A 106 4.31 -3.23 -12.52
N ARG A 107 5.59 -3.14 -12.24
CA ARG A 107 6.08 -2.89 -10.88
C ARG A 107 5.40 -1.62 -10.41
N THR A 108 5.28 -1.45 -9.09
CA THR A 108 4.73 -0.21 -8.52
C THR A 108 5.37 1.00 -9.20
N VAL A 109 4.59 1.69 -10.01
CA VAL A 109 5.01 2.93 -10.66
C VAL A 109 4.57 4.07 -9.75
N LEU A 110 5.49 4.95 -9.41
CA LEU A 110 5.19 6.21 -8.77
C LEU A 110 5.09 7.27 -9.86
N ASP A 111 3.87 7.76 -10.10
CA ASP A 111 3.66 8.89 -11.00
C ASP A 111 4.09 10.17 -10.27
N ALA A 112 5.19 10.75 -10.73
CA ALA A 112 5.69 12.00 -10.18
C ALA A 112 5.17 13.18 -11.01
N ASP A 113 4.68 14.21 -10.34
CA ASP A 113 4.15 15.40 -10.99
C ASP A 113 5.24 16.25 -11.63
N CYS A 114 6.39 16.36 -10.99
CA CYS A 114 7.55 17.02 -11.60
C CYS A 114 8.88 16.64 -10.95
N VAL A 115 9.96 16.82 -11.71
CA VAL A 115 11.33 16.79 -11.22
C VAL A 115 11.72 18.22 -10.83
N ILE A 116 12.20 18.41 -9.60
CA ILE A 116 12.60 19.73 -9.08
C ILE A 116 14.10 19.88 -8.95
N ALA A 117 14.59 21.08 -9.28
CA ALA A 117 15.95 21.46 -8.98
C ALA A 117 16.14 21.75 -7.48
N PRO A 118 17.34 21.49 -6.90
CA PRO A 118 17.60 21.70 -5.47
C PRO A 118 17.27 23.12 -4.96
N GLU A 119 17.48 24.12 -5.79
CA GLU A 119 17.22 25.53 -5.48
C GLU A 119 15.74 25.84 -5.27
N LEU A 120 14.86 25.04 -5.87
CA LEU A 120 13.42 25.23 -5.79
C LEU A 120 12.80 24.60 -4.53
N LEU A 121 13.52 23.74 -3.81
CA LEU A 121 13.04 23.18 -2.55
C LEU A 121 13.20 24.19 -1.41
N THR A 122 12.35 25.21 -1.42
CA THR A 122 12.27 26.27 -0.41
C THR A 122 10.98 26.18 0.36
N LEU A 123 10.94 26.70 1.60
CA LEU A 123 9.71 26.75 2.40
C LEU A 123 8.61 27.51 1.65
N HIS A 124 8.94 28.61 1.00
CA HIS A 124 7.98 29.40 0.22
C HIS A 124 7.33 28.59 -0.89
N ASN A 125 8.11 27.83 -1.66
CA ASN A 125 7.57 27.00 -2.73
C ASN A 125 6.72 25.84 -2.19
N ILE A 126 7.15 25.22 -1.10
CA ILE A 126 6.39 24.15 -0.45
C ILE A 126 5.07 24.70 0.12
N ASP A 127 5.07 25.85 0.79
CA ASP A 127 3.85 26.48 1.27
C ASP A 127 2.89 26.82 0.13
N SER A 128 3.41 27.16 -1.05
CA SER A 128 2.60 27.45 -2.22
C SER A 128 1.82 26.22 -2.72
N LEU A 129 2.29 25.00 -2.45
CA LEU A 129 1.58 23.75 -2.77
C LEU A 129 0.30 23.58 -1.93
N SER A 130 0.18 24.26 -0.78
CA SER A 130 -1.06 24.25 0.01
C SER A 130 -2.26 24.80 -0.75
N ARG A 131 -2.03 25.58 -1.82
CA ARG A 131 -3.09 26.08 -2.71
C ARG A 131 -3.78 24.97 -3.52
N LEU A 132 -3.19 23.77 -3.56
CA LEU A 132 -3.78 22.59 -4.18
C LEU A 132 -4.70 21.83 -3.22
N GLU A 133 -4.74 22.19 -1.94
CA GLU A 133 -5.63 21.57 -0.96
C GLU A 133 -7.11 21.97 -1.19
N PRO A 134 -8.07 21.09 -0.89
CA PRO A 134 -7.92 19.79 -0.25
C PRO A 134 -7.50 18.69 -1.23
N CYS A 135 -6.45 17.93 -0.87
CA CYS A 135 -6.03 16.75 -1.59
C CYS A 135 -6.80 15.51 -1.10
N GLY A 136 -7.02 14.55 -1.98
CA GLY A 136 -7.74 13.33 -1.66
C GLY A 136 -7.91 12.41 -2.87
N ASN A 137 -8.97 11.61 -2.87
CA ASN A 137 -9.27 10.73 -3.99
C ASN A 137 -9.60 11.56 -5.26
N GLY A 138 -8.91 11.26 -6.36
CA GLY A 138 -9.01 12.02 -7.61
C GLY A 138 -8.19 13.31 -7.67
N CYS A 139 -7.59 13.75 -6.54
CA CYS A 139 -6.65 14.86 -6.46
C CYS A 139 -5.57 14.54 -5.43
N PRO A 140 -4.61 13.65 -5.74
CA PRO A 140 -3.56 13.26 -4.80
C PRO A 140 -2.65 14.44 -4.46
N LYS A 141 -1.92 14.30 -3.34
CA LYS A 141 -0.86 15.27 -3.03
C LYS A 141 0.23 15.17 -4.11
N PRO A 142 0.75 16.32 -4.56
CA PRO A 142 1.78 16.32 -5.58
C PRO A 142 3.03 15.58 -5.09
N LEU A 143 3.54 14.69 -5.94
CA LEU A 143 4.77 13.94 -5.73
C LEU A 143 5.89 14.59 -6.51
N LEU A 144 6.88 15.12 -5.79
CA LEU A 144 8.04 15.79 -6.36
C LEU A 144 9.24 14.84 -6.35
N VAL A 145 10.01 14.81 -7.41
CA VAL A 145 11.24 14.03 -7.52
C VAL A 145 12.44 14.97 -7.56
N MET A 146 13.46 14.65 -6.78
CA MET A 146 14.78 15.27 -6.89
C MET A 146 15.79 14.17 -7.21
N GLU A 147 16.52 14.37 -8.30
CA GLU A 147 17.51 13.41 -8.78
C GLU A 147 18.93 13.75 -8.28
N HIS A 148 19.85 12.82 -8.50
CA HIS A 148 21.30 13.00 -8.22
C HIS A 148 21.60 13.38 -6.75
N LEU A 149 20.85 12.77 -5.82
CA LEU A 149 21.10 12.94 -4.40
C LEU A 149 22.15 11.93 -3.91
N THR A 150 23.12 12.45 -3.17
CA THR A 150 24.09 11.64 -2.42
C THR A 150 23.65 11.57 -0.97
N VAL A 151 23.72 10.40 -0.35
CA VAL A 151 23.45 10.22 1.07
C VAL A 151 24.74 10.54 1.86
N ASP A 152 24.77 11.70 2.49
CA ASP A 152 25.93 12.19 3.27
C ASP A 152 25.99 11.53 4.67
N ARG A 153 24.82 11.26 5.28
CA ARG A 153 24.72 10.61 6.59
C ARG A 153 23.39 9.91 6.78
N ILE A 154 23.43 8.76 7.46
CA ILE A 154 22.25 8.02 7.92
C ILE A 154 22.25 8.00 9.45
N SER A 155 21.11 8.22 10.07
CA SER A 155 20.91 8.02 11.50
C SER A 155 19.54 7.44 11.78
N GLN A 156 19.46 6.51 12.74
CA GLN A 156 18.20 5.95 13.18
C GLN A 156 17.47 6.91 14.12
N VAL A 157 16.15 7.01 13.98
CA VAL A 157 15.27 7.82 14.84
C VAL A 157 14.01 7.04 15.19
N GLY A 158 13.26 7.52 16.19
CA GLY A 158 12.02 6.87 16.62
C GLY A 158 12.22 5.44 17.17
N GLY A 159 13.30 5.21 17.93
CA GLY A 159 13.62 3.88 18.46
C GLY A 159 14.05 2.88 17.38
N GLY A 160 14.71 3.33 16.32
CA GLY A 160 15.18 2.48 15.23
C GLY A 160 14.15 2.19 14.14
N ARG A 161 12.94 2.74 14.25
CA ARG A 161 11.85 2.48 13.28
C ARG A 161 11.90 3.35 12.03
N HIS A 162 12.67 4.42 12.05
CA HIS A 162 12.77 5.37 10.94
C HIS A 162 14.23 5.73 10.71
N MET A 163 14.55 6.19 9.49
CA MET A 163 15.88 6.73 9.17
C MET A 163 15.77 8.22 8.90
N ARG A 164 16.67 8.97 9.53
CA ARG A 164 16.96 10.36 9.12
C ARG A 164 18.13 10.31 8.16
N LEU A 165 17.95 10.90 7.01
CA LEU A 165 18.95 11.00 5.96
C LEU A 165 19.39 12.45 5.86
N ARG A 166 20.70 12.68 5.78
CA ARG A 166 21.27 13.93 5.28
C ARG A 166 21.64 13.71 3.82
N LEU A 167 20.95 14.43 2.95
CA LEU A 167 21.08 14.30 1.51
C LEU A 167 21.82 15.51 0.97
N ARG A 168 22.65 15.31 -0.05
CA ARG A 168 23.42 16.36 -0.71
C ARG A 168 23.18 16.32 -2.22
N ASN A 169 23.00 17.51 -2.80
CA ASN A 169 23.06 17.72 -4.24
C ASN A 169 23.93 18.96 -4.50
N GLY A 170 25.14 18.74 -5.03
CA GLY A 170 26.13 19.82 -5.17
C GLY A 170 26.44 20.51 -3.83
N ARG A 171 26.08 21.78 -3.73
CA ARG A 171 26.26 22.62 -2.50
C ARG A 171 25.03 22.62 -1.58
N HIS A 172 23.93 22.02 -1.99
CA HIS A 172 22.68 22.01 -1.23
C HIS A 172 22.60 20.78 -0.33
N PHE A 173 22.10 20.97 0.90
CA PHE A 173 21.90 19.92 1.87
C PHE A 173 20.43 19.89 2.30
N PHE A 174 19.89 18.68 2.43
CA PHE A 174 18.51 18.44 2.83
C PHE A 174 18.47 17.41 3.97
N ASN A 175 17.51 17.57 4.86
CA ASN A 175 17.17 16.54 5.85
C ASN A 175 15.89 15.86 5.41
N ALA A 176 15.93 14.55 5.31
CA ALA A 176 14.78 13.71 4.98
C ALA A 176 14.53 12.70 6.10
N ILE A 177 13.30 12.26 6.22
CA ILE A 177 12.90 11.13 7.08
C ILE A 177 12.32 10.06 6.19
N TYR A 178 12.89 8.87 6.26
CA TYR A 178 12.31 7.66 5.68
C TYR A 178 11.61 6.89 6.79
N PHE A 179 10.28 6.96 6.79
CA PHE A 179 9.45 6.34 7.81
C PHE A 179 9.38 4.82 7.61
N SER A 180 9.32 4.07 8.73
CA SER A 180 9.21 2.61 8.73
C SER A 180 10.34 1.89 7.97
N ALA A 181 11.50 2.52 7.90
CA ALA A 181 12.68 1.95 7.28
C ALA A 181 13.62 1.37 8.34
N THR A 182 14.07 0.15 8.10
CA THR A 182 15.17 -0.45 8.85
C THR A 182 16.42 -0.54 7.98
N PRO A 183 17.62 -0.60 8.56
CA PRO A 183 18.85 -0.77 7.79
C PRO A 183 18.85 -2.03 6.91
N GLU A 184 18.09 -3.06 7.32
CA GLU A 184 17.98 -4.33 6.59
C GLU A 184 17.01 -4.25 5.40
N SER A 185 16.02 -3.35 5.46
CA SER A 185 15.02 -3.17 4.40
C SER A 185 15.39 -2.09 3.38
N ALA A 186 16.33 -1.20 3.73
CA ALA A 186 16.71 -0.10 2.86
C ALA A 186 18.07 -0.39 2.21
N SER A 187 18.09 -0.48 0.88
CA SER A 187 19.32 -0.50 0.08
C SER A 187 20.02 0.87 0.01
N ILE A 188 19.75 1.74 1.00
CA ILE A 188 20.30 3.09 1.08
C ILE A 188 21.62 3.00 1.85
N ALA A 189 22.69 3.46 1.24
CA ALA A 189 24.03 3.53 1.82
C ALA A 189 24.58 4.96 1.76
N GLU A 190 25.49 5.28 2.69
CA GLU A 190 26.29 6.49 2.62
C GLU A 190 27.29 6.36 1.47
N GLY A 191 27.45 7.44 0.65
CA GLY A 191 28.35 7.41 -0.49
C GLY A 191 28.56 8.76 -1.16
#